data_5770355c7f7c429897fc8c29dcd79ee8
#
_entry.id   5770355c7f7c429897fc8c29dcd79ee8
#
_cell.length_a   1.000
_cell.length_b   1.000
_cell.length_c   1.000
_cell.angle_alpha   90.00
_cell.angle_beta   90.00
_cell.angle_gamma   90.00
#
_symmetry.space_group_name_H-M   'P 1'
#
loop_
_entity.id
_entity.type
_entity.pdbx_description
1 polymer ?
#
loop_
_entity_poly.entity_id
_entity_poly.type
_entity_poly.pdbx_seq_one_letter_code
_entity_poly.pdbx_strand_id
1 'polypeptide(L)'
;MAIGLTRLGFPVEYLTRLGDDPFGHYIEQALKDNGIGTNLLTYDTVYRTGIQLKEYVEDGHDPAAPYYRKGSAASHLSAQEIDALDLEEIGLVHVTGIPPALSKEAREATYRLMERAREVQIPVTFDPNLRPALWENGETMRNVLNDLANYADVYCRESGNVRSLRARQIKKKRLIFIIRRARLSS
;
A
#
# COMPACT_ATOMS: atom_id res chain seq x y z
N MET A 1 9.33 -2.11 -1.85
CA MET A 1 9.64 -1.58 -0.50
C MET A 1 9.71 -2.71 0.52
N ALA A 2 8.67 -3.53 0.74
CA ALA A 2 8.64 -4.61 1.73
C ALA A 2 9.90 -5.51 1.73
N ILE A 3 10.23 -6.12 0.60
CA ILE A 3 11.45 -6.95 0.45
C ILE A 3 12.73 -6.19 0.86
N GLY A 4 12.84 -4.92 0.47
CA GLY A 4 14.02 -4.11 0.83
C GLY A 4 14.14 -3.89 2.33
N LEU A 5 13.03 -3.61 3.03
CA LEU A 5 13.01 -3.45 4.49
C LEU A 5 13.34 -4.76 5.20
N THR A 6 12.78 -5.89 4.74
CA THR A 6 13.08 -7.22 5.31
C THR A 6 14.55 -7.57 5.16
N ARG A 7 15.16 -7.28 4.00
CA ARG A 7 16.61 -7.49 3.78
C ARG A 7 17.50 -6.60 4.65
N LEU A 8 16.97 -5.47 5.10
CA LEU A 8 17.62 -4.58 6.07
C LEU A 8 17.38 -5.02 7.53
N GLY A 9 16.72 -6.16 7.75
CA GLY A 9 16.48 -6.73 9.09
C GLY A 9 15.23 -6.21 9.80
N PHE A 10 14.35 -5.46 9.11
CA PHE A 10 13.09 -5.02 9.73
C PHE A 10 12.00 -6.08 9.58
N PRO A 11 11.24 -6.39 10.65
CA PRO A 11 10.05 -7.22 10.53
C PRO A 11 9.00 -6.47 9.71
N VAL A 12 8.46 -7.12 8.69
CA VAL A 12 7.43 -6.56 7.80
C VAL A 12 6.25 -7.51 7.76
N GLU A 13 5.04 -6.98 7.97
CA GLU A 13 3.78 -7.66 7.69
C GLU A 13 3.13 -7.09 6.44
N TYR A 14 2.52 -7.94 5.63
CA TYR A 14 1.88 -7.53 4.39
C TYR A 14 0.35 -7.64 4.51
N LEU A 15 -0.32 -6.49 4.58
CA LEU A 15 -1.77 -6.42 4.60
C LEU A 15 -2.31 -6.48 3.18
N THR A 16 -3.05 -7.52 2.85
CA THR A 16 -3.71 -7.66 1.54
C THR A 16 -4.79 -8.75 1.58
N ARG A 17 -5.65 -8.72 0.58
CA ARG A 17 -6.61 -9.79 0.27
C ARG A 17 -6.29 -10.38 -1.08
N LEU A 18 -6.11 -11.68 -1.15
CA LEU A 18 -5.78 -12.44 -2.36
C LEU A 18 -6.96 -13.35 -2.73
N GLY A 19 -7.09 -13.69 -4.00
CA GLY A 19 -8.00 -14.76 -4.39
C GLY A 19 -7.47 -16.12 -3.90
N ASP A 20 -8.37 -17.02 -3.52
CA ASP A 20 -8.04 -18.43 -3.32
C ASP A 20 -7.86 -19.09 -4.69
N ASP A 21 -6.72 -18.78 -5.29
CA ASP A 21 -6.33 -19.21 -6.64
C ASP A 21 -4.80 -19.38 -6.76
N PRO A 22 -4.29 -20.01 -7.83
CA PRO A 22 -2.86 -20.24 -8.00
C PRO A 22 -1.99 -18.98 -7.94
N PHE A 23 -2.51 -17.82 -8.36
CA PHE A 23 -1.77 -16.55 -8.29
C PHE A 23 -1.68 -16.03 -6.85
N GLY A 24 -2.78 -16.16 -6.07
CA GLY A 24 -2.80 -15.80 -4.66
C GLY A 24 -1.82 -16.65 -3.86
N HIS A 25 -1.83 -17.95 -4.03
CA HIS A 25 -0.89 -18.86 -3.37
C HIS A 25 0.56 -18.60 -3.79
N TYR A 26 0.80 -18.29 -5.07
CA TYR A 26 2.14 -17.90 -5.53
C TYR A 26 2.63 -16.62 -4.85
N ILE A 27 1.76 -15.61 -4.72
CA ILE A 27 2.12 -14.34 -4.05
C ILE A 27 2.43 -14.59 -2.58
N GLU A 28 1.60 -15.35 -1.86
CA GLU A 28 1.86 -15.70 -0.46
C GLU A 28 3.20 -16.41 -0.30
N GLN A 29 3.49 -17.41 -1.14
CA GLN A 29 4.76 -18.11 -1.09
C GLN A 29 5.93 -17.18 -1.36
N ALA A 30 5.83 -16.30 -2.36
CA ALA A 30 6.85 -15.31 -2.67
C ALA A 30 7.09 -14.31 -1.51
N LEU A 31 6.06 -13.94 -0.76
CA LEU A 31 6.20 -13.12 0.46
C LEU A 31 6.99 -13.89 1.53
N LYS A 32 6.62 -15.14 1.81
CA LYS A 32 7.30 -16.01 2.78
C LYS A 32 8.75 -16.25 2.43
N ASP A 33 9.05 -16.54 1.16
CA ASP A 33 10.41 -16.76 0.67
C ASP A 33 11.32 -15.52 0.83
N ASN A 34 10.73 -14.33 0.88
CA ASN A 34 11.43 -13.08 1.16
C ASN A 34 11.39 -12.67 2.64
N GLY A 35 10.90 -13.55 3.55
CA GLY A 35 10.83 -13.29 4.98
C GLY A 35 9.79 -12.24 5.40
N ILE A 36 8.80 -11.99 4.56
CA ILE A 36 7.70 -11.06 4.85
C ILE A 36 6.57 -11.85 5.53
N GLY A 37 6.06 -11.32 6.64
CA GLY A 37 4.93 -11.90 7.37
C GLY A 37 3.64 -11.82 6.55
N THR A 38 2.83 -12.86 6.69
CA THR A 38 1.55 -13.05 5.98
C THR A 38 0.36 -13.18 6.94
N ASN A 39 0.53 -12.82 8.22
CA ASN A 39 -0.54 -12.93 9.22
C ASN A 39 -1.73 -11.99 8.94
N LEU A 40 -1.50 -10.92 8.19
CA LEU A 40 -2.51 -9.95 7.78
C LEU A 40 -3.00 -10.18 6.35
N LEU A 41 -2.71 -11.35 5.78
CA LEU A 41 -3.18 -11.77 4.47
C LEU A 41 -4.45 -12.59 4.63
N THR A 42 -5.48 -12.28 3.85
CA THR A 42 -6.73 -13.03 3.80
C THR A 42 -6.99 -13.57 2.40
N TYR A 43 -7.65 -14.72 2.31
CA TYR A 43 -8.08 -15.31 1.04
C TYR A 43 -9.55 -15.06 0.77
N ASP A 44 -9.85 -14.80 -0.49
CA ASP A 44 -11.20 -14.63 -1.01
C ASP A 44 -11.55 -15.80 -1.93
N THR A 45 -12.66 -16.49 -1.64
CA THR A 45 -13.12 -17.63 -2.44
C THR A 45 -13.97 -17.21 -3.64
N VAL A 46 -14.42 -15.95 -3.70
CA VAL A 46 -15.29 -15.41 -4.75
C VAL A 46 -14.48 -14.58 -5.76
N TYR A 47 -13.68 -13.65 -5.27
CA TYR A 47 -12.93 -12.74 -6.11
C TYR A 47 -11.51 -13.24 -6.36
N ARG A 48 -11.04 -13.03 -7.59
CA ARG A 48 -9.73 -13.50 -8.04
C ARG A 48 -8.60 -12.56 -7.62
N THR A 49 -7.40 -13.11 -7.57
CA THR A 49 -6.18 -12.31 -7.41
C THR A 49 -6.00 -11.33 -8.56
N GLY A 50 -5.76 -10.06 -8.24
CA GLY A 50 -5.52 -9.02 -9.24
C GLY A 50 -4.14 -9.18 -9.88
N ILE A 51 -4.07 -9.09 -11.19
CA ILE A 51 -2.84 -9.22 -11.97
C ILE A 51 -2.56 -7.97 -12.80
N GLN A 52 -1.31 -7.79 -13.15
CA GLN A 52 -0.86 -6.82 -14.14
C GLN A 52 0.03 -7.55 -15.14
N LEU A 53 -0.24 -7.37 -16.42
CA LEU A 53 0.66 -7.80 -17.47
C LEU A 53 1.59 -6.64 -17.83
N LYS A 54 2.83 -6.94 -18.14
CA LYS A 54 3.79 -5.97 -18.65
C LYS A 54 4.35 -6.50 -19.95
N GLU A 55 4.26 -5.70 -21.00
CA GLU A 55 4.86 -6.02 -22.28
C GLU A 55 6.38 -6.09 -22.13
N TYR A 56 6.99 -7.08 -22.76
CA TYR A 56 8.43 -7.12 -22.93
C TYR A 56 8.82 -6.31 -24.17
N VAL A 57 9.65 -5.29 -23.99
CA VAL A 57 10.09 -4.40 -25.10
C VAL A 57 11.61 -4.41 -25.16
N GLU A 58 12.14 -4.50 -26.38
CA GLU A 58 13.60 -4.52 -26.66
C GLU A 58 14.10 -3.16 -27.17
N ASP A 59 13.23 -2.34 -27.74
CA ASP A 59 13.58 -1.06 -28.39
C ASP A 59 13.55 0.15 -27.44
N GLY A 60 13.24 -0.08 -26.13
CA GLY A 60 13.27 0.94 -25.08
C GLY A 60 12.06 1.88 -25.05
N HIS A 61 10.99 1.59 -25.80
CA HIS A 61 9.75 2.33 -25.61
C HIS A 61 9.10 1.98 -24.26
N ASP A 62 8.20 2.84 -23.77
CA ASP A 62 7.48 2.59 -22.51
C ASP A 62 6.49 1.43 -22.69
N PRO A 63 6.68 0.28 -22.00
CA PRO A 63 5.88 -0.91 -22.24
C PRO A 63 4.41 -0.74 -21.87
N ALA A 64 3.51 -1.29 -22.66
CA ALA A 64 2.12 -1.41 -22.26
C ALA A 64 1.98 -2.25 -20.98
N ALA A 65 1.18 -1.77 -20.05
CA ALA A 65 0.99 -2.43 -18.76
C ALA A 65 -0.49 -2.47 -18.36
N PRO A 66 -1.32 -3.29 -19.05
CA PRO A 66 -2.74 -3.38 -18.73
C PRO A 66 -2.95 -3.96 -17.32
N TYR A 67 -3.92 -3.36 -16.61
CA TYR A 67 -4.28 -3.72 -15.24
C TYR A 67 -5.55 -4.56 -15.21
N TYR A 68 -5.49 -5.73 -14.58
CA TYR A 68 -6.63 -6.60 -14.28
C TYR A 68 -6.83 -6.64 -12.75
N ARG A 69 -6.97 -5.45 -12.14
CA ARG A 69 -7.03 -5.27 -10.68
C ARG A 69 -8.39 -4.82 -10.16
N LYS A 70 -9.22 -4.18 -11.00
CA LYS A 70 -10.60 -3.83 -10.63
C LYS A 70 -11.43 -5.10 -10.46
N GLY A 71 -12.22 -5.18 -9.38
CA GLY A 71 -12.98 -6.39 -9.05
C GLY A 71 -12.11 -7.57 -8.59
N SER A 72 -10.84 -7.35 -8.29
CA SER A 72 -9.99 -8.37 -7.66
C SER A 72 -10.25 -8.47 -6.16
N ALA A 73 -9.81 -9.56 -5.52
CA ALA A 73 -9.89 -9.74 -4.08
C ALA A 73 -9.38 -8.51 -3.29
N ALA A 74 -8.24 -7.96 -3.67
CA ALA A 74 -7.68 -6.77 -3.02
C ALA A 74 -8.56 -5.52 -3.15
N SER A 75 -9.44 -5.43 -4.16
CA SER A 75 -10.39 -4.33 -4.29
C SER A 75 -11.57 -4.43 -3.32
N HIS A 76 -11.74 -5.56 -2.65
CA HIS A 76 -12.77 -5.83 -1.63
C HIS A 76 -12.22 -5.83 -0.20
N LEU A 77 -10.99 -5.36 0.02
CA LEU A 77 -10.50 -5.10 1.37
C LEU A 77 -11.38 -4.02 2.01
N SER A 78 -11.98 -4.33 3.16
CA SER A 78 -13.01 -3.51 3.79
C SER A 78 -12.51 -2.75 5.02
N ALA A 79 -13.19 -1.67 5.39
CA ALA A 79 -12.93 -0.94 6.63
C ALA A 79 -13.13 -1.83 7.88
N GLN A 80 -14.06 -2.79 7.83
CA GLN A 80 -14.30 -3.73 8.92
C GLN A 80 -13.10 -4.65 9.16
N GLU A 81 -12.43 -5.14 8.10
CA GLU A 81 -11.20 -5.90 8.24
C GLU A 81 -10.09 -5.06 8.86
N ILE A 82 -10.02 -3.77 8.49
CA ILE A 82 -9.10 -2.83 9.12
C ILE A 82 -9.40 -2.62 10.60
N ASP A 83 -10.67 -2.51 10.98
CA ASP A 83 -11.07 -2.35 12.39
C ASP A 83 -10.72 -3.56 13.25
N ALA A 84 -10.67 -4.74 12.68
CA ALA A 84 -10.30 -5.97 13.35
C ALA A 84 -8.77 -6.14 13.55
N LEU A 85 -7.93 -5.30 12.92
CA LEU A 85 -6.48 -5.42 13.05
C LEU A 85 -6.02 -5.06 14.47
N ASP A 86 -5.12 -5.86 15.01
CA ASP A 86 -4.32 -5.47 16.15
C ASP A 86 -3.12 -4.63 15.68
N LEU A 87 -3.04 -3.40 16.15
CA LEU A 87 -1.97 -2.46 15.82
C LEU A 87 -0.94 -2.29 16.92
N GLU A 88 -1.05 -2.99 18.06
CA GLU A 88 -0.19 -2.80 19.23
C GLU A 88 1.30 -3.01 18.89
N GLU A 89 1.59 -4.01 18.07
CA GLU A 89 2.96 -4.36 17.68
C GLU A 89 3.44 -3.62 16.41
N ILE A 90 2.62 -2.77 15.82
CA ILE A 90 2.95 -2.05 14.60
C ILE A 90 3.70 -0.76 14.91
N GLY A 91 4.91 -0.63 14.38
CA GLY A 91 5.76 0.56 14.56
C GLY A 91 5.65 1.59 13.45
N LEU A 92 5.14 1.21 12.26
CA LEU A 92 5.00 2.09 11.10
C LEU A 92 3.97 1.50 10.13
N VAL A 93 3.12 2.34 9.58
CA VAL A 93 2.21 1.99 8.49
C VAL A 93 2.68 2.64 7.19
N HIS A 94 2.86 1.83 6.13
CA HIS A 94 3.13 2.33 4.78
C HIS A 94 1.94 2.11 3.87
N VAL A 95 1.47 3.18 3.24
CA VAL A 95 0.32 3.17 2.33
C VAL A 95 0.72 3.69 0.96
N THR A 96 0.12 3.12 -0.09
CA THR A 96 0.29 3.64 -1.46
C THR A 96 -1.04 4.09 -2.06
N GLY A 97 -0.98 4.92 -3.12
CA GLY A 97 -2.16 5.39 -3.82
C GLY A 97 -2.84 4.35 -4.73
N ILE A 98 -2.39 3.08 -4.72
CA ILE A 98 -2.99 2.02 -5.54
C ILE A 98 -4.29 1.48 -4.92
N PRO A 99 -4.32 1.03 -3.64
CA PRO A 99 -5.55 0.50 -3.04
C PRO A 99 -6.76 1.44 -3.18
N PRO A 100 -6.66 2.75 -2.88
CA PRO A 100 -7.81 3.65 -2.97
C PRO A 100 -8.31 3.90 -4.40
N ALA A 101 -7.53 3.50 -5.41
CA ALA A 101 -7.90 3.59 -6.81
C ALA A 101 -8.69 2.37 -7.31
N LEU A 102 -8.65 1.24 -6.60
CA LEU A 102 -9.23 -0.03 -7.05
C LEU A 102 -10.76 -0.04 -6.92
N SER A 103 -11.30 0.48 -5.81
CA SER A 103 -12.72 0.54 -5.50
C SER A 103 -13.02 1.58 -4.44
N LYS A 104 -14.29 1.87 -4.20
CA LYS A 104 -14.73 2.69 -3.05
C LYS A 104 -14.44 1.99 -1.73
N GLU A 105 -14.69 0.69 -1.66
CA GLU A 105 -14.48 -0.14 -0.48
C GLU A 105 -13.00 -0.15 -0.05
N ALA A 106 -12.08 -0.44 -0.98
CA ALA A 106 -10.64 -0.38 -0.70
C ALA A 106 -10.15 1.06 -0.38
N ARG A 107 -10.83 2.08 -0.91
CA ARG A 107 -10.57 3.49 -0.56
C ARG A 107 -10.95 3.76 0.89
N GLU A 108 -12.13 3.36 1.31
CA GLU A 108 -12.61 3.48 2.70
C GLU A 108 -11.69 2.72 3.67
N ALA A 109 -11.29 1.49 3.31
CA ALA A 109 -10.31 0.73 4.07
C ALA A 109 -8.96 1.45 4.19
N THR A 110 -8.51 2.12 3.12
CA THR A 110 -7.28 2.91 3.12
C THR A 110 -7.35 4.09 4.10
N TYR A 111 -8.44 4.87 4.06
CA TYR A 111 -8.67 5.94 5.02
C TYR A 111 -8.71 5.41 6.45
N ARG A 112 -9.49 4.36 6.68
CA ARG A 112 -9.64 3.76 8.02
C ARG A 112 -8.33 3.28 8.61
N LEU A 113 -7.45 2.69 7.79
CA LEU A 113 -6.12 2.27 8.23
C LEU A 113 -5.27 3.47 8.69
N MET A 114 -5.28 4.56 7.89
CA MET A 114 -4.50 5.75 8.23
C MET A 114 -5.06 6.48 9.45
N GLU A 115 -6.39 6.52 9.60
CA GLU A 115 -7.07 7.07 10.78
C GLU A 115 -6.70 6.30 12.04
N ARG A 116 -6.84 4.97 12.02
CA ARG A 116 -6.48 4.11 13.15
C ARG A 116 -5.01 4.22 13.55
N ALA A 117 -4.12 4.28 12.57
CA ALA A 117 -2.71 4.49 12.85
C ALA A 117 -2.47 5.82 13.60
N ARG A 118 -3.16 6.90 13.20
CA ARG A 118 -3.08 8.19 13.90
C ARG A 118 -3.69 8.17 15.29
N GLU A 119 -4.85 7.49 15.48
CA GLU A 119 -5.51 7.34 16.79
C GLU A 119 -4.55 6.73 17.82
N VAL A 120 -3.73 5.74 17.40
CA VAL A 120 -2.74 5.08 18.27
C VAL A 120 -1.31 5.61 18.08
N GLN A 121 -1.15 6.76 17.43
CA GLN A 121 0.12 7.46 17.23
C GLN A 121 1.21 6.66 16.48
N ILE A 122 0.81 5.75 15.61
CA ILE A 122 1.72 5.05 14.71
C ILE A 122 2.04 5.96 13.51
N PRO A 123 3.34 6.21 13.21
CA PRO A 123 3.74 6.99 12.03
C PRO A 123 3.23 6.38 10.73
N VAL A 124 2.74 7.23 9.84
CA VAL A 124 2.24 6.83 8.51
C VAL A 124 3.14 7.40 7.43
N THR A 125 3.60 6.54 6.53
CA THR A 125 4.27 6.93 5.30
C THR A 125 3.36 6.70 4.11
N PHE A 126 3.30 7.65 3.18
CA PHE A 126 2.42 7.59 2.01
C PHE A 126 3.18 7.81 0.70
N ASP A 127 3.04 6.86 -0.23
CA ASP A 127 3.49 6.99 -1.61
C ASP A 127 2.27 7.12 -2.53
N PRO A 128 2.03 8.28 -3.16
CA PRO A 128 0.87 8.49 -4.04
C PRO A 128 0.87 7.56 -5.26
N ASN A 129 2.02 7.08 -5.69
CA ASN A 129 2.22 6.07 -6.73
C ASN A 129 1.22 6.22 -7.89
N LEU A 130 1.30 7.34 -8.59
CA LEU A 130 0.30 7.75 -9.57
C LEU A 130 0.09 6.70 -10.66
N ARG A 131 -1.15 6.26 -10.79
CA ARG A 131 -1.60 5.30 -11.81
C ARG A 131 -2.93 5.78 -12.38
N PRO A 132 -2.94 6.80 -13.26
CA PRO A 132 -4.19 7.42 -13.75
C PRO A 132 -5.18 6.41 -14.34
N ALA A 133 -4.69 5.35 -14.98
CA ALA A 133 -5.51 4.30 -15.57
C ALA A 133 -6.37 3.49 -14.57
N LEU A 134 -6.05 3.54 -13.28
CA LEU A 134 -6.85 2.87 -12.23
C LEU A 134 -7.99 3.75 -11.72
N TRP A 135 -7.93 5.07 -11.92
CA TRP A 135 -8.89 6.03 -11.39
C TRP A 135 -10.06 6.27 -12.36
N GLU A 136 -11.19 6.68 -11.81
CA GLU A 136 -12.37 7.07 -12.58
C GLU A 136 -12.09 8.29 -13.49
N ASN A 137 -11.35 9.25 -12.92
CA ASN A 137 -10.88 10.46 -13.60
C ASN A 137 -9.73 11.11 -12.81
N GLY A 138 -9.05 12.07 -13.45
CA GLY A 138 -7.90 12.75 -12.84
C GLY A 138 -8.26 13.70 -11.69
N GLU A 139 -9.49 14.19 -11.61
CA GLU A 139 -9.95 15.04 -10.52
C GLU A 139 -10.13 14.22 -9.24
N THR A 140 -10.84 13.10 -9.32
CA THR A 140 -11.01 12.14 -8.21
C THR A 140 -9.64 11.67 -7.70
N MET A 141 -8.73 11.30 -8.61
CA MET A 141 -7.37 10.92 -8.25
C MET A 141 -6.68 12.00 -7.42
N ARG A 142 -6.67 13.24 -7.91
CA ARG A 142 -6.00 14.36 -7.22
C ARG A 142 -6.62 14.64 -5.84
N ASN A 143 -7.95 14.66 -5.78
CA ASN A 143 -8.66 14.97 -4.54
C ASN A 143 -8.38 13.91 -3.47
N VAL A 144 -8.53 12.63 -3.80
CA VAL A 144 -8.29 11.53 -2.86
C VAL A 144 -6.83 11.45 -2.43
N LEU A 145 -5.87 11.55 -3.37
CA LEU A 145 -4.45 11.45 -3.02
C LEU A 145 -3.97 12.66 -2.19
N ASN A 146 -4.47 13.86 -2.48
CA ASN A 146 -4.17 15.04 -1.66
C ASN A 146 -4.78 14.95 -0.26
N ASP A 147 -5.97 14.38 -0.15
CA ASP A 147 -6.62 14.18 1.14
C ASP A 147 -5.88 13.13 1.98
N LEU A 148 -5.57 11.97 1.41
CA LEU A 148 -4.74 10.94 2.07
C LEU A 148 -3.37 11.48 2.52
N ALA A 149 -2.76 12.37 1.73
CA ALA A 149 -1.50 13.01 2.12
C ALA A 149 -1.59 13.81 3.43
N ASN A 150 -2.78 14.28 3.84
CA ASN A 150 -2.97 14.96 5.12
C ASN A 150 -2.91 14.01 6.33
N TYR A 151 -3.09 12.71 6.11
CA TYR A 151 -2.97 11.68 7.15
C TYR A 151 -1.54 11.18 7.33
N ALA A 152 -0.64 11.46 6.39
CA ALA A 152 0.72 10.97 6.41
C ALA A 152 1.69 11.89 7.17
N ASP A 153 2.60 11.28 7.93
CA ASP A 153 3.74 11.97 8.56
C ASP A 153 4.89 12.16 7.58
N VAL A 154 5.05 11.19 6.65
CA VAL A 154 6.06 11.23 5.60
C VAL A 154 5.41 10.96 4.25
N TYR A 155 5.64 11.86 3.32
CA TYR A 155 5.16 11.77 1.95
C TYR A 155 6.30 11.41 1.01
N CYS A 156 6.22 10.25 0.35
CA CYS A 156 7.18 9.81 -0.65
C CYS A 156 6.79 10.38 -2.02
N ARG A 157 7.75 11.01 -2.71
CA ARG A 157 7.48 11.69 -3.97
C ARG A 157 8.46 11.24 -5.04
N GLU A 158 7.95 10.73 -6.15
CA GLU A 158 8.73 10.58 -7.37
C GLU A 158 8.93 11.93 -8.05
N SER A 159 10.15 12.21 -8.53
CA SER A 159 10.52 13.49 -9.16
C SER A 159 9.69 13.83 -10.42
N GLY A 160 9.17 12.82 -11.13
CA GLY A 160 8.31 12.99 -12.31
C GLY A 160 6.87 13.42 -12.02
N ASN A 161 6.38 13.24 -10.79
CA ASN A 161 4.97 13.43 -10.41
C ASN A 161 4.64 14.81 -9.84
N VAL A 162 5.59 15.74 -9.94
CA VAL A 162 5.56 17.06 -9.26
C VAL A 162 4.44 17.99 -9.68
N ARG A 163 3.95 17.88 -10.92
CA ARG A 163 3.03 18.87 -11.49
C ARG A 163 1.55 18.65 -11.17
N SER A 164 1.17 17.48 -10.70
CA SER A 164 -0.25 17.10 -10.52
C SER A 164 -0.78 17.23 -9.09
N LEU A 165 0.08 17.25 -8.09
CA LEU A 165 -0.31 17.36 -6.68
C LEU A 165 0.11 18.73 -6.13
N ARG A 166 -0.81 19.46 -5.48
CA ARG A 166 -0.46 20.67 -4.73
C ARG A 166 0.36 20.26 -3.51
N ALA A 167 1.67 20.51 -3.57
CA ALA A 167 2.51 20.35 -2.39
C ALA A 167 2.10 21.41 -1.34
N ARG A 168 1.34 21.03 -0.31
CA ARG A 168 1.46 21.73 0.98
C ARG A 168 2.88 21.51 1.46
N GLN A 169 3.63 22.57 1.73
CA GLN A 169 4.91 22.47 2.42
C GLN A 169 4.66 21.79 3.76
N ILE A 170 4.92 20.48 3.82
CA ILE A 170 5.07 19.80 5.10
C ILE A 170 6.30 20.43 5.73
N LYS A 171 6.10 21.19 6.81
CA LYS A 171 7.22 21.72 7.61
C LYS A 171 8.16 20.56 7.85
N LYS A 172 9.44 20.72 7.49
CA LYS A 172 10.52 19.74 7.67
C LYS A 172 10.50 19.21 9.11
N LYS A 173 9.73 18.16 9.37
CA LYS A 173 9.96 17.32 10.54
C LYS A 173 11.06 16.35 10.13
N ARG A 174 12.08 16.22 10.98
CA ARG A 174 13.21 15.31 10.79
C ARG A 174 12.70 13.94 10.34
N LEU A 175 13.28 13.41 9.26
CA LEU A 175 13.13 12.01 8.86
C LEU A 175 13.69 11.15 10.00
N ILE A 176 12.81 10.68 10.85
CA ILE A 176 13.14 9.64 11.82
C ILE A 176 12.45 8.39 11.31
N PHE A 177 13.23 7.50 10.69
CA PHE A 177 12.80 6.12 10.54
C PHE A 177 12.74 5.53 11.95
N ILE A 178 11.55 5.44 12.53
CA ILE A 178 11.39 4.75 13.81
C ILE A 178 11.28 3.26 13.49
N ILE A 179 12.44 2.63 13.59
CA ILE A 179 12.61 1.20 13.69
C ILE A 179 12.02 0.77 15.04
N ARG A 180 11.25 -0.32 15.05
CA ARG A 180 10.83 -1.01 16.28
C ARG A 180 12.01 -1.12 17.25
N ARG A 181 11.87 -0.71 18.49
CA ARG A 181 12.86 -1.02 19.52
C ARG A 181 13.07 -2.53 19.54
N ALA A 182 14.21 -2.99 19.06
CA ALA A 182 14.67 -4.32 19.37
C ALA A 182 14.75 -4.41 20.91
N ARG A 183 14.01 -5.32 21.53
CA ARG A 183 14.30 -5.70 22.92
C ARG A 183 15.68 -6.31 22.88
N LEU A 184 16.68 -5.56 23.33
CA LEU A 184 17.95 -6.13 23.71
C LEU A 184 17.64 -6.99 24.93
N SER A 185 17.56 -8.31 24.72
CA SER A 185 17.58 -9.27 25.82
C SER A 185 18.95 -9.16 26.47
N SER A 186 18.97 -8.69 27.70
CA SER A 186 20.09 -8.81 28.64
C SER A 186 20.42 -10.27 28.89
#